data_92c6c8e8dbdb416dc38df92b356758eb
#
_entry.id   92c6c8e8dbdb416dc38df92b356758eb
#
_cell.length_a   1.000
_cell.length_b   1.000
_cell.length_c   1.000
_cell.angle_alpha   90.00
_cell.angle_beta   90.00
_cell.angle_gamma   90.00
#
_symmetry.space_group_name_H-M   'P 1'
#
loop_
_entity.id
_entity.type
_entity.pdbx_description
1 polymer ?
#
loop_
_entity_poly.entity_id
_entity_poly.type
_entity_poly.pdbx_seq_one_letter_code
_entity_poly.pdbx_strand_id
1 'polypeptide(L)'
;SVHLLLSDDRQKILKYPNTTGKINTWYVGKYNGDIWGFETIGIAKSQEEMDAHLASLPNGGQDALGVKWGAGDIMYRDLNGDGKISDGATLNDPGDKKVIGNTSPRFRFGLDLNASWKGIDVRLFFQGVAKRDAWLNDNMFWGATGGIWQSACFTSHLDFFREEGDDFWSANKDAYFPRILVDNFAKNQKTQTRYLQNAAYVRLKNLQIGYTIPAQITRKIGVSNLRVFFSGENLFTLTGLPGGFDPETINTGYGAKDGSNSSGKTYPLSRTFSTGFSVNF
;
A
#
# COMPACT_ATOMS: atom_id res chain seq x y z
N SER A 1 10.78 -31.71 -4.05
CA SER A 1 9.66 -31.52 -3.11
C SER A 1 9.02 -30.18 -3.31
N VAL A 2 7.74 -30.10 -2.99
CA VAL A 2 6.93 -28.88 -2.99
C VAL A 2 6.23 -28.80 -1.66
N HIS A 3 6.39 -27.67 -0.96
CA HIS A 3 5.69 -27.40 0.30
C HIS A 3 4.92 -26.10 0.16
N LEU A 4 3.60 -26.16 0.31
CA LEU A 4 2.69 -25.02 0.31
C LEU A 4 2.17 -24.81 1.73
N LEU A 5 2.31 -23.59 2.22
CA LEU A 5 1.74 -23.11 3.48
C LEU A 5 0.70 -22.05 3.17
N LEU A 6 -0.47 -22.15 3.77
CA LEU A 6 -1.52 -21.14 3.70
C LEU A 6 -2.07 -20.92 5.10
N SER A 7 -2.15 -19.66 5.52
CA SER A 7 -2.77 -19.28 6.78
C SER A 7 -3.66 -18.06 6.59
N ASP A 8 -4.77 -18.03 7.32
CA ASP A 8 -5.67 -16.89 7.36
C ASP A 8 -6.19 -16.70 8.78
N ASP A 9 -6.17 -15.46 9.25
CA ASP A 9 -6.74 -15.07 10.53
C ASP A 9 -7.49 -13.75 10.42
N ARG A 10 -8.50 -13.58 11.26
CA ARG A 10 -9.27 -12.34 11.33
C ARG A 10 -9.65 -12.08 12.79
N GLN A 11 -9.29 -10.92 13.29
CA GLN A 11 -9.55 -10.52 14.67
C GLN A 11 -10.75 -9.57 14.73
N LYS A 12 -11.75 -9.91 15.53
CA LYS A 12 -12.94 -9.08 15.77
C LYS A 12 -13.01 -8.69 17.23
N ILE A 13 -13.31 -7.44 17.50
CA ILE A 13 -13.49 -6.93 18.86
C ILE A 13 -14.84 -7.38 19.39
N LEU A 14 -14.86 -8.20 20.44
CA LEU A 14 -16.08 -8.71 21.06
C LEU A 14 -16.51 -7.87 22.25
N LYS A 15 -15.55 -7.23 22.94
CA LYS A 15 -15.84 -6.38 24.11
C LYS A 15 -14.81 -5.26 24.20
N TYR A 16 -15.28 -4.03 24.28
CA TYR A 16 -14.44 -2.85 24.51
C TYR A 16 -15.31 -1.69 25.03
N PRO A 17 -14.88 -0.95 26.07
CA PRO A 17 -15.61 0.21 26.57
C PRO A 17 -15.40 1.41 25.64
N ASN A 18 -16.38 1.67 24.78
CA ASN A 18 -16.43 2.84 23.91
C ASN A 18 -17.77 3.57 24.11
N THR A 19 -17.90 4.26 25.23
CA THR A 19 -19.13 4.98 25.62
C THR A 19 -19.44 6.15 24.68
N THR A 20 -18.43 6.71 24.02
CA THR A 20 -18.58 7.82 23.06
C THR A 20 -18.88 7.35 21.65
N GLY A 21 -18.83 6.05 21.38
CA GLY A 21 -19.08 5.47 20.06
C GLY A 21 -18.08 5.85 18.98
N LYS A 22 -16.87 6.35 19.32
CA LYS A 22 -15.89 6.83 18.32
C LYS A 22 -15.44 5.73 17.38
N ILE A 23 -15.45 6.01 16.06
CA ILE A 23 -15.02 5.08 15.02
C ILE A 23 -13.50 4.94 14.91
N ASN A 24 -12.73 5.93 15.36
CA ASN A 24 -11.27 5.93 15.30
C ASN A 24 -10.60 5.15 16.45
N THR A 25 -11.38 4.58 17.35
CA THR A 25 -10.91 3.70 18.42
C THR A 25 -11.53 2.30 18.29
N TRP A 26 -11.29 1.42 19.26
CA TRP A 26 -11.92 0.11 19.31
C TRP A 26 -13.40 0.21 19.64
N TYR A 27 -14.22 -0.61 19.03
CA TYR A 27 -15.64 -0.79 19.33
C TYR A 27 -16.07 -2.22 19.07
N VAL A 28 -17.15 -2.65 19.70
CA VAL A 28 -17.69 -4.00 19.51
C VAL A 28 -18.12 -4.20 18.07
N GLY A 29 -17.63 -5.26 17.45
CA GLY A 29 -17.88 -5.57 16.03
C GLY A 29 -16.80 -5.11 15.06
N LYS A 30 -15.90 -4.18 15.46
CA LYS A 30 -14.76 -3.75 14.63
C LYS A 30 -13.82 -4.90 14.35
N TYR A 31 -13.38 -5.01 13.12
CA TYR A 31 -12.24 -5.86 12.80
C TYR A 31 -10.93 -5.10 12.97
N ASN A 32 -9.92 -5.79 13.44
CA ASN A 32 -8.57 -5.23 13.48
C ASN A 32 -8.12 -4.82 12.08
N GLY A 33 -7.60 -3.60 11.96
CA GLY A 33 -7.14 -3.07 10.70
C GLY A 33 -8.20 -2.39 9.82
N ASP A 34 -9.49 -2.32 10.24
CA ASP A 34 -10.51 -1.61 9.47
C ASP A 34 -10.16 -0.16 9.24
N ILE A 35 -10.20 0.27 7.98
CA ILE A 35 -9.94 1.62 7.50
C ILE A 35 -11.29 2.30 7.21
N TRP A 36 -11.61 3.34 7.98
CA TRP A 36 -12.74 4.22 7.71
C TRP A 36 -12.34 5.32 6.75
N GLY A 37 -13.14 5.56 5.73
CA GLY A 37 -12.86 6.59 4.73
C GLY A 37 -14.05 6.91 3.86
N PHE A 38 -13.88 7.95 3.05
CA PHE A 38 -14.88 8.44 2.10
C PHE A 38 -14.90 7.61 0.81
N GLU A 39 -16.03 7.60 0.15
CA GLU A 39 -16.11 7.10 -1.22
C GLU A 39 -15.88 8.27 -2.18
N THR A 40 -14.92 8.10 -3.10
CA THR A 40 -14.59 9.08 -4.13
C THR A 40 -15.44 8.82 -5.37
N ILE A 41 -16.06 9.87 -5.94
CA ILE A 41 -16.69 9.84 -7.26
C ILE A 41 -15.61 9.99 -8.33
N GLY A 42 -14.74 10.99 -8.19
CA GLY A 42 -13.66 11.28 -9.11
C GLY A 42 -12.92 12.58 -8.76
N ILE A 43 -12.04 13.01 -9.68
CA ILE A 43 -11.48 14.36 -9.71
C ILE A 43 -12.35 15.16 -10.67
N ALA A 44 -12.81 16.34 -10.27
CA ALA A 44 -13.58 17.23 -11.16
C ALA A 44 -12.70 17.69 -12.32
N LYS A 45 -13.13 17.45 -13.55
CA LYS A 45 -12.36 17.76 -14.76
C LYS A 45 -12.49 19.22 -15.21
N SER A 46 -13.47 19.94 -14.66
CA SER A 46 -13.67 21.37 -14.89
C SER A 46 -14.35 22.01 -13.69
N GLN A 47 -14.39 23.36 -13.67
CA GLN A 47 -15.10 24.10 -12.63
C GLN A 47 -16.60 23.81 -12.68
N GLU A 48 -17.18 23.71 -13.88
CA GLU A 48 -18.61 23.42 -14.08
C GLU A 48 -18.99 22.05 -13.51
N GLU A 49 -18.11 21.04 -13.64
CA GLU A 49 -18.35 19.71 -13.06
C GLU A 49 -18.34 19.77 -11.54
N MET A 50 -17.39 20.51 -10.92
CA MET A 50 -17.37 20.70 -9.48
C MET A 50 -18.60 21.48 -9.00
N ASP A 51 -18.99 22.55 -9.70
CA ASP A 51 -20.17 23.37 -9.36
C ASP A 51 -21.45 22.53 -9.44
N ALA A 52 -21.59 21.69 -10.46
CA ALA A 52 -22.72 20.77 -10.60
C ALA A 52 -22.75 19.73 -9.46
N HIS A 53 -21.57 19.20 -9.08
CA HIS A 53 -21.47 18.32 -7.93
C HIS A 53 -21.89 19.01 -6.62
N LEU A 54 -21.38 20.23 -6.35
CA LEU A 54 -21.74 20.98 -5.14
C LEU A 54 -23.22 21.37 -5.13
N ALA A 55 -23.80 21.69 -6.29
CA ALA A 55 -25.24 21.98 -6.43
C ALA A 55 -26.10 20.75 -6.13
N SER A 56 -25.59 19.53 -6.30
CA SER A 56 -26.27 18.30 -5.90
C SER A 56 -26.27 18.06 -4.38
N LEU A 57 -25.53 18.88 -3.62
CA LEU A 57 -25.35 18.83 -2.16
C LEU A 57 -25.89 20.11 -1.51
N PRO A 58 -27.22 20.33 -1.48
CA PRO A 58 -27.81 21.63 -1.14
C PRO A 58 -27.64 22.07 0.32
N ASN A 59 -27.25 21.16 1.22
CA ASN A 59 -27.19 21.40 2.65
C ASN A 59 -25.78 21.70 3.16
N GLY A 60 -24.85 22.10 2.29
CA GLY A 60 -23.51 22.54 2.69
C GLY A 60 -22.37 21.99 1.86
N GLY A 61 -22.63 21.34 0.72
CA GLY A 61 -21.59 20.88 -0.19
C GLY A 61 -20.58 19.95 0.47
N GLN A 62 -19.30 20.21 0.25
CA GLN A 62 -18.17 19.52 0.87
C GLN A 62 -17.43 20.41 1.89
N ASP A 63 -18.05 21.49 2.39
CA ASP A 63 -17.39 22.53 3.17
C ASP A 63 -16.84 22.04 4.52
N ALA A 64 -17.41 20.99 5.09
CA ALA A 64 -16.87 20.35 6.29
C ALA A 64 -15.49 19.73 6.10
N LEU A 65 -15.08 19.44 4.84
CA LEU A 65 -13.77 18.86 4.52
C LEU A 65 -12.74 19.91 4.11
N GLY A 66 -13.19 21.09 3.68
CA GLY A 66 -12.34 22.19 3.20
C GLY A 66 -13.12 23.21 2.39
N VAL A 67 -12.42 24.21 1.86
CA VAL A 67 -13.02 25.33 1.13
C VAL A 67 -12.39 25.51 -0.25
N LYS A 68 -12.95 26.40 -1.07
CA LYS A 68 -12.45 26.76 -2.42
C LYS A 68 -12.35 25.52 -3.34
N TRP A 69 -13.43 24.79 -3.44
CA TRP A 69 -13.55 23.64 -4.34
C TRP A 69 -13.56 24.07 -5.80
N GLY A 70 -12.90 23.29 -6.68
CA GLY A 70 -12.82 23.62 -8.10
C GLY A 70 -12.26 22.47 -8.95
N ALA A 71 -11.99 22.75 -10.21
CA ALA A 71 -11.37 21.80 -11.12
C ALA A 71 -10.10 21.19 -10.49
N GLY A 72 -9.94 19.88 -10.63
CA GLY A 72 -8.82 19.13 -10.06
C GLY A 72 -8.96 18.74 -8.60
N ASP A 73 -10.04 19.10 -7.92
CA ASP A 73 -10.34 18.64 -6.57
C ASP A 73 -11.18 17.35 -6.59
N ILE A 74 -11.15 16.63 -5.48
CA ILE A 74 -11.88 15.38 -5.28
C ILE A 74 -13.37 15.67 -5.04
N MET A 75 -14.23 14.93 -5.73
CA MET A 75 -15.66 14.86 -5.47
C MET A 75 -15.96 13.63 -4.62
N TYR A 76 -16.51 13.85 -3.43
CA TYR A 76 -16.90 12.80 -2.49
C TYR A 76 -18.38 12.44 -2.64
N ARG A 77 -18.72 11.19 -2.32
CA ARG A 77 -20.08 10.70 -2.38
C ARG A 77 -20.80 10.96 -1.04
N ASP A 78 -21.98 11.56 -1.14
CA ASP A 78 -22.94 11.59 -0.04
C ASP A 78 -23.48 10.17 0.18
N LEU A 79 -23.15 9.59 1.33
CA LEU A 79 -23.51 8.21 1.67
C LEU A 79 -24.79 8.12 2.49
N ASN A 80 -25.10 9.14 3.25
CA ASN A 80 -26.26 9.18 4.13
C ASN A 80 -27.47 9.91 3.51
N GLY A 81 -27.26 10.62 2.40
CA GLY A 81 -28.30 11.32 1.63
C GLY A 81 -28.77 12.62 2.30
N ASP A 82 -27.94 13.23 3.15
CA ASP A 82 -28.30 14.46 3.86
C ASP A 82 -28.00 15.75 3.08
N GLY A 83 -27.47 15.63 1.86
CA GLY A 83 -27.18 16.74 0.93
C GLY A 83 -25.94 17.54 1.31
N LYS A 84 -25.01 16.97 2.01
CA LYS A 84 -23.67 17.52 2.30
C LYS A 84 -22.68 16.39 2.55
N ILE A 85 -21.38 16.69 2.46
CA ILE A 85 -20.32 15.73 2.85
C ILE A 85 -19.82 16.10 4.23
N SER A 86 -19.94 15.18 5.19
CA SER A 86 -19.59 15.40 6.58
C SER A 86 -18.54 14.42 7.09
N ASP A 87 -17.64 14.90 7.96
CA ASP A 87 -16.60 14.10 8.63
C ASP A 87 -17.09 13.64 10.00
N GLY A 88 -18.04 12.71 10.03
CA GLY A 88 -18.57 12.14 11.25
C GLY A 88 -17.52 11.36 12.04
N ALA A 89 -17.75 11.23 13.34
CA ALA A 89 -16.77 10.67 14.27
C ALA A 89 -17.26 9.46 15.07
N THR A 90 -18.55 9.14 15.01
CA THR A 90 -19.15 8.08 15.84
C THR A 90 -19.86 7.02 15.01
N LEU A 91 -20.15 5.88 15.63
CA LEU A 91 -20.91 4.79 14.99
C LEU A 91 -22.35 5.17 14.63
N ASN A 92 -22.95 6.06 15.43
CA ASN A 92 -24.31 6.55 15.19
C ASN A 92 -24.33 7.71 14.18
N ASP A 93 -23.21 8.39 14.02
CA ASP A 93 -23.02 9.45 13.05
C ASP A 93 -21.60 9.35 12.48
N PRO A 94 -21.39 8.47 11.49
CA PRO A 94 -20.12 8.34 10.80
C PRO A 94 -19.93 9.40 9.73
N GLY A 95 -20.92 10.28 9.49
CA GLY A 95 -20.96 11.15 8.32
C GLY A 95 -20.99 10.33 7.03
N ASP A 96 -20.21 10.76 6.03
CA ASP A 96 -20.09 10.08 4.76
C ASP A 96 -18.92 9.10 4.70
N LYS A 97 -18.56 8.55 5.86
CA LYS A 97 -17.51 7.52 5.95
C LYS A 97 -18.10 6.13 6.09
N LYS A 98 -17.43 5.16 5.48
CA LYS A 98 -17.65 3.73 5.65
C LYS A 98 -16.31 3.00 5.80
N VAL A 99 -16.35 1.73 6.18
CA VAL A 99 -15.15 0.87 6.09
C VAL A 99 -14.85 0.62 4.62
N ILE A 100 -13.73 1.16 4.13
CA ILE A 100 -13.30 1.08 2.72
C ILE A 100 -12.23 0.03 2.48
N GLY A 101 -11.56 -0.45 3.53
CA GLY A 101 -10.50 -1.44 3.41
C GLY A 101 -10.06 -1.98 4.76
N ASN A 102 -9.04 -2.82 4.75
CA ASN A 102 -8.47 -3.40 5.96
C ASN A 102 -6.96 -3.63 5.82
N THR A 103 -6.18 -3.17 6.81
CA THR A 103 -4.71 -3.28 6.82
C THR A 103 -4.18 -4.63 7.28
N SER A 104 -5.02 -5.47 7.89
CA SER A 104 -4.60 -6.79 8.35
C SER A 104 -4.29 -7.70 7.17
N PRO A 105 -3.12 -8.35 7.14
CA PRO A 105 -2.77 -9.25 6.06
C PRO A 105 -3.63 -10.52 6.14
N ARG A 106 -4.30 -10.85 5.03
CA ARG A 106 -5.15 -12.01 4.86
C ARG A 106 -4.56 -12.95 3.82
N PHE A 107 -4.82 -14.26 4.01
CA PHE A 107 -4.33 -15.31 3.12
C PHE A 107 -2.81 -15.20 2.93
N ARG A 108 -2.07 -15.34 4.05
CA ARG A 108 -0.61 -15.42 4.02
C ARG A 108 -0.22 -16.77 3.47
N PHE A 109 0.71 -16.79 2.54
CA PHE A 109 1.17 -18.05 1.95
C PHE A 109 2.69 -18.09 1.85
N GLY A 110 3.22 -19.32 1.89
CA GLY A 110 4.59 -19.65 1.60
C GLY A 110 4.66 -20.83 0.64
N LEU A 111 5.52 -20.76 -0.36
CA LEU A 111 5.76 -21.83 -1.32
C LEU A 111 7.27 -22.13 -1.37
N ASP A 112 7.66 -23.33 -0.90
CA ASP A 112 9.04 -23.81 -0.94
C ASP A 112 9.14 -24.92 -2.00
N LEU A 113 9.93 -24.67 -3.03
CA LEU A 113 10.18 -25.57 -4.13
C LEU A 113 11.64 -26.03 -4.06
N ASN A 114 11.85 -27.34 -4.00
CA ASN A 114 13.18 -27.93 -3.98
C ASN A 114 13.29 -28.97 -5.09
N ALA A 115 14.32 -28.86 -5.92
CA ALA A 115 14.64 -29.81 -6.98
C ALA A 115 16.12 -30.17 -6.94
N SER A 116 16.44 -31.42 -7.23
CA SER A 116 17.82 -31.87 -7.39
C SER A 116 17.93 -32.80 -8.59
N TRP A 117 18.98 -32.62 -9.39
CA TRP A 117 19.26 -33.43 -10.55
C TRP A 117 20.74 -33.45 -10.89
N LYS A 118 21.35 -34.63 -10.98
CA LYS A 118 22.77 -34.84 -11.38
C LYS A 118 23.76 -33.90 -10.67
N GLY A 119 23.60 -33.73 -9.33
CA GLY A 119 24.48 -32.89 -8.52
C GLY A 119 24.09 -31.41 -8.48
N ILE A 120 23.18 -30.97 -9.32
CA ILE A 120 22.58 -29.61 -9.22
C ILE A 120 21.42 -29.67 -8.23
N ASP A 121 21.35 -28.72 -7.31
CA ASP A 121 20.21 -28.48 -6.44
C ASP A 121 19.72 -27.04 -6.57
N VAL A 122 18.40 -26.89 -6.56
CA VAL A 122 17.74 -25.59 -6.64
C VAL A 122 16.68 -25.53 -5.55
N ARG A 123 16.69 -24.43 -4.79
CA ARG A 123 15.64 -24.08 -3.85
C ARG A 123 15.07 -22.72 -4.19
N LEU A 124 13.75 -22.62 -4.21
CA LEU A 124 13.01 -21.38 -4.39
C LEU A 124 12.02 -21.26 -3.24
N PHE A 125 12.08 -20.15 -2.50
CA PHE A 125 11.11 -19.84 -1.47
C PHE A 125 10.38 -18.53 -1.78
N PHE A 126 9.07 -18.66 -2.01
CA PHE A 126 8.17 -17.54 -2.18
C PHE A 126 7.35 -17.31 -0.92
N GLN A 127 7.11 -16.07 -0.60
CA GLN A 127 6.22 -15.63 0.47
C GLN A 127 5.32 -14.52 -0.04
N GLY A 128 4.07 -14.49 0.46
CA GLY A 128 3.17 -13.43 0.07
C GLY A 128 1.94 -13.30 0.97
N VAL A 129 1.19 -12.25 0.65
CA VAL A 129 -0.10 -11.90 1.24
C VAL A 129 -1.06 -11.62 0.10
N ALA A 130 -2.15 -12.38 -0.01
CA ALA A 130 -3.05 -12.24 -1.16
C ALA A 130 -4.06 -11.09 -1.00
N LYS A 131 -4.31 -10.60 0.22
CA LYS A 131 -5.19 -9.47 0.45
C LYS A 131 -4.70 -8.61 1.61
N ARG A 132 -4.49 -7.34 1.34
CA ARG A 132 -4.15 -6.30 2.32
C ARG A 132 -4.35 -4.94 1.68
N ASP A 133 -4.97 -4.02 2.40
CA ASP A 133 -5.09 -2.63 1.98
C ASP A 133 -4.12 -1.76 2.78
N ALA A 134 -3.72 -0.63 2.23
CA ALA A 134 -2.90 0.36 2.91
C ALA A 134 -3.34 1.77 2.53
N TRP A 135 -3.39 2.65 3.52
CA TRP A 135 -3.54 4.07 3.33
C TRP A 135 -2.19 4.75 3.49
N LEU A 136 -1.73 5.43 2.43
CA LEU A 136 -0.48 6.16 2.41
C LEU A 136 -0.76 7.65 2.60
N ASN A 137 -0.33 8.22 3.71
CA ASN A 137 -0.63 9.62 4.07
C ASN A 137 0.61 10.51 4.16
N ASP A 138 1.73 10.07 3.62
CA ASP A 138 3.02 10.79 3.68
C ASP A 138 3.32 11.52 2.37
N ASN A 139 4.23 12.49 2.44
CA ASN A 139 4.70 13.27 1.29
C ASN A 139 5.40 12.40 0.22
N MET A 140 5.93 11.23 0.58
CA MET A 140 6.44 10.27 -0.39
C MET A 140 5.37 9.77 -1.35
N PHE A 141 4.12 9.66 -0.88
CA PHE A 141 2.99 9.27 -1.73
C PHE A 141 2.36 10.47 -2.42
N TRP A 142 2.14 11.56 -1.69
CA TRP A 142 1.39 12.72 -2.20
C TRP A 142 2.24 13.72 -2.99
N GLY A 143 3.56 13.76 -2.77
CA GLY A 143 4.45 14.72 -3.40
C GLY A 143 3.97 16.17 -3.21
N ALA A 144 4.05 16.98 -4.24
CA ALA A 144 3.63 18.38 -4.19
C ALA A 144 2.10 18.54 -3.99
N THR A 145 1.30 17.52 -4.32
CA THR A 145 -0.15 17.55 -4.05
C THR A 145 -0.47 17.39 -2.57
N GLY A 146 0.51 16.99 -1.76
CA GLY A 146 0.46 16.87 -0.31
C GLY A 146 0.87 18.13 0.44
N GLY A 147 1.12 19.21 -0.26
CA GLY A 147 1.64 20.47 0.26
C GLY A 147 3.06 20.75 -0.24
N ILE A 148 3.31 21.96 -0.68
CA ILE A 148 4.56 22.33 -1.35
C ILE A 148 5.77 22.49 -0.41
N TRP A 149 5.55 22.65 0.89
CA TRP A 149 6.57 23.08 1.84
C TRP A 149 7.60 22.03 2.24
N GLN A 150 7.28 20.74 2.11
CA GLN A 150 8.16 19.64 2.49
C GLN A 150 8.09 18.48 1.50
N SER A 151 7.76 18.77 0.25
CA SER A 151 7.47 17.75 -0.74
C SER A 151 8.71 17.34 -1.50
N ALA A 152 9.06 16.06 -1.45
CA ALA A 152 9.89 15.46 -2.47
C ALA A 152 9.00 15.12 -3.67
N CYS A 153 9.46 15.47 -4.88
CA CYS A 153 8.76 15.09 -6.12
C CYS A 153 9.51 13.94 -6.78
N PHE A 154 8.80 12.84 -6.99
CA PHE A 154 9.24 11.74 -7.84
C PHE A 154 8.55 11.84 -9.21
N THR A 155 9.05 11.15 -10.20
CA THR A 155 8.46 11.13 -11.54
C THR A 155 6.99 10.68 -11.54
N SER A 156 6.58 9.83 -10.60
CA SER A 156 5.18 9.42 -10.41
C SER A 156 4.25 10.57 -10.04
N HIS A 157 4.77 11.62 -9.38
CA HIS A 157 3.96 12.79 -8.99
C HIS A 157 3.69 13.76 -10.15
N LEU A 158 4.33 13.58 -11.31
CA LEU A 158 4.07 14.38 -12.50
C LEU A 158 2.68 14.14 -13.09
N ASP A 159 2.03 13.03 -12.69
CA ASP A 159 0.65 12.71 -13.05
C ASP A 159 -0.35 13.41 -12.10
N PHE A 160 -0.24 14.73 -11.99
CA PHE A 160 -1.18 15.59 -11.27
C PHE A 160 -2.11 16.34 -12.23
N PHE A 161 -3.28 16.72 -11.73
CA PHE A 161 -4.29 17.42 -12.52
C PHE A 161 -3.79 18.80 -12.96
N ARG A 162 -3.97 19.10 -14.25
CA ARG A 162 -3.76 20.38 -14.92
C ARG A 162 -4.92 20.61 -15.88
N GLU A 163 -5.65 21.70 -15.66
CA GLU A 163 -6.77 22.06 -16.52
C GLU A 163 -6.31 22.59 -17.88
N GLU A 164 -5.28 23.44 -17.83
CA GLU A 164 -4.64 24.02 -19.01
C GLU A 164 -3.17 23.57 -19.08
N GLY A 165 -2.62 23.57 -20.28
CA GLY A 165 -1.20 23.36 -20.52
C GLY A 165 -0.46 24.69 -20.62
N ASP A 166 0.85 24.63 -20.48
CA ASP A 166 1.80 25.71 -20.74
C ASP A 166 2.92 25.20 -21.68
N ASP A 167 3.97 25.98 -21.86
CA ASP A 167 5.10 25.63 -22.73
C ASP A 167 5.85 24.38 -22.25
N PHE A 168 5.71 24.00 -20.98
CA PHE A 168 6.38 22.88 -20.34
C PHE A 168 5.48 21.66 -20.14
N TRP A 169 4.19 21.87 -19.83
CA TRP A 169 3.26 20.84 -19.41
C TRP A 169 1.97 20.91 -20.20
N SER A 170 1.58 19.83 -20.83
CA SER A 170 0.25 19.70 -21.42
C SER A 170 -0.84 19.60 -20.34
N ALA A 171 -2.06 19.94 -20.69
CA ALA A 171 -3.23 19.69 -19.86
C ALA A 171 -3.30 18.18 -19.49
N ASN A 172 -3.72 17.89 -18.26
CA ASN A 172 -3.90 16.51 -17.77
C ASN A 172 -5.17 16.44 -16.90
N LYS A 173 -6.32 16.26 -17.55
CA LYS A 173 -7.62 16.17 -16.85
C LYS A 173 -7.95 14.76 -16.33
N ASP A 174 -7.23 13.74 -16.81
CA ASP A 174 -7.39 12.35 -16.39
C ASP A 174 -6.30 11.92 -15.39
N ALA A 175 -5.71 12.88 -14.69
CA ALA A 175 -4.61 12.68 -13.75
C ALA A 175 -4.93 11.69 -12.63
N TYR A 176 -3.91 11.00 -12.15
CA TYR A 176 -4.02 10.18 -10.95
C TYR A 176 -4.14 11.04 -9.69
N PHE A 177 -3.27 12.05 -9.52
CA PHE A 177 -3.27 12.96 -8.37
C PHE A 177 -4.14 14.21 -8.60
N PRO A 178 -4.70 14.82 -7.53
CA PRO A 178 -5.44 16.06 -7.63
C PRO A 178 -4.53 17.23 -8.03
N ARG A 179 -5.12 18.40 -8.24
CA ARG A 179 -4.35 19.62 -8.48
C ARG A 179 -3.43 19.97 -7.32
N ILE A 180 -2.32 20.62 -7.61
CA ILE A 180 -1.37 21.14 -6.60
C ILE A 180 -1.97 22.41 -5.98
N LEU A 181 -2.02 22.46 -4.66
CA LEU A 181 -2.54 23.55 -3.88
C LEU A 181 -1.49 24.05 -2.88
N VAL A 182 -1.40 25.37 -2.71
CA VAL A 182 -0.54 26.00 -1.69
C VAL A 182 -1.17 25.81 -0.29
N ASP A 183 -2.48 25.96 -0.21
CA ASP A 183 -3.30 25.78 1.00
C ASP A 183 -4.49 24.85 0.74
N ASN A 184 -5.18 24.44 1.79
CA ASN A 184 -6.38 23.57 1.69
C ASN A 184 -6.18 22.24 0.93
N PHE A 185 -4.95 21.80 0.70
CA PHE A 185 -4.64 20.52 0.04
C PHE A 185 -5.16 19.31 0.83
N ALA A 186 -5.29 19.43 2.15
CA ALA A 186 -5.76 18.36 3.05
C ALA A 186 -7.20 17.90 2.72
N LYS A 187 -8.01 18.74 2.05
CA LYS A 187 -9.34 18.36 1.58
C LYS A 187 -9.31 17.20 0.58
N ASN A 188 -8.28 17.16 -0.28
CA ASN A 188 -8.07 16.11 -1.28
C ASN A 188 -7.38 14.85 -0.72
N GLN A 189 -6.83 14.93 0.51
CA GLN A 189 -6.06 13.85 1.14
C GLN A 189 -6.83 13.11 2.23
N LYS A 190 -8.14 13.32 2.33
CA LYS A 190 -8.96 12.52 3.24
C LYS A 190 -8.85 11.05 2.89
N THR A 191 -8.84 10.18 3.90
CA THR A 191 -8.85 8.72 3.68
C THR A 191 -10.03 8.36 2.79
N GLN A 192 -9.77 7.76 1.62
CA GLN A 192 -10.76 7.61 0.56
C GLN A 192 -10.46 6.45 -0.37
N THR A 193 -11.46 6.02 -1.11
CA THR A 193 -11.37 4.85 -1.99
C THR A 193 -10.41 5.03 -3.16
N ARG A 194 -10.27 6.25 -3.72
CA ARG A 194 -9.41 6.49 -4.90
C ARG A 194 -7.94 6.18 -4.63
N TYR A 195 -7.43 6.56 -3.46
CA TYR A 195 -6.02 6.42 -3.11
C TYR A 195 -5.73 5.30 -2.10
N LEU A 196 -6.73 4.50 -1.80
CA LEU A 196 -6.52 3.27 -1.03
C LEU A 196 -5.67 2.31 -1.86
N GLN A 197 -4.52 1.91 -1.34
CA GLN A 197 -3.56 1.07 -2.06
C GLN A 197 -3.79 -0.41 -1.78
N ASN A 198 -3.59 -1.23 -2.80
CA ASN A 198 -3.53 -2.67 -2.65
C ASN A 198 -2.11 -3.09 -2.25
N ALA A 199 -1.92 -3.47 -1.00
CA ALA A 199 -0.65 -3.94 -0.44
C ALA A 199 -0.51 -5.47 -0.46
N ALA A 200 -1.31 -6.17 -1.25
CA ALA A 200 -1.07 -7.58 -1.56
C ALA A 200 0.27 -7.74 -2.29
N TYR A 201 0.96 -8.85 -2.06
CA TYR A 201 2.24 -9.08 -2.71
C TYR A 201 2.62 -10.56 -2.76
N VAL A 202 3.53 -10.88 -3.67
CA VAL A 202 4.34 -12.09 -3.66
C VAL A 202 5.81 -11.71 -3.86
N ARG A 203 6.68 -12.33 -3.06
CA ARG A 203 8.13 -12.08 -3.09
C ARG A 203 8.89 -13.39 -3.19
N LEU A 204 9.90 -13.43 -4.09
CA LEU A 204 10.93 -14.45 -4.06
C LEU A 204 11.91 -14.11 -2.93
N LYS A 205 11.68 -14.73 -1.77
CA LYS A 205 12.44 -14.48 -0.53
C LYS A 205 13.83 -15.10 -0.59
N ASN A 206 13.94 -16.28 -1.18
CA ASN A 206 15.20 -16.97 -1.30
C ASN A 206 15.25 -17.78 -2.58
N LEU A 207 16.34 -17.63 -3.31
CA LEU A 207 16.79 -18.52 -4.38
C LEU A 207 18.15 -19.07 -3.96
N GLN A 208 18.31 -20.39 -4.02
CA GLN A 208 19.62 -21.03 -3.88
C GLN A 208 19.82 -22.01 -5.01
N ILE A 209 20.97 -21.93 -5.66
CA ILE A 209 21.41 -22.87 -6.68
C ILE A 209 22.75 -23.42 -6.24
N GLY A 210 22.84 -24.74 -6.07
CA GLY A 210 24.05 -25.45 -5.67
C GLY A 210 24.48 -26.46 -6.72
N TYR A 211 25.77 -26.76 -6.72
CA TYR A 211 26.33 -27.86 -7.47
C TYR A 211 27.28 -28.66 -6.59
N THR A 212 26.97 -29.93 -6.43
CA THR A 212 27.82 -30.90 -5.73
C THR A 212 28.75 -31.55 -6.74
N ILE A 213 30.05 -31.34 -6.61
CA ILE A 213 31.07 -31.88 -7.50
C ILE A 213 31.12 -33.41 -7.33
N PRO A 214 31.17 -34.19 -8.42
CA PRO A 214 31.22 -35.64 -8.34
C PRO A 214 32.39 -36.15 -7.49
N ALA A 215 32.09 -37.08 -6.56
CA ALA A 215 33.09 -37.63 -5.65
C ALA A 215 34.30 -38.26 -6.31
N GLN A 216 34.17 -38.71 -7.54
CA GLN A 216 35.33 -39.23 -8.35
C GLN A 216 36.42 -38.17 -8.58
N ILE A 217 36.05 -36.87 -8.59
CA ILE A 217 37.00 -35.76 -8.75
C ILE A 217 37.55 -35.34 -7.38
N THR A 218 36.67 -35.13 -6.38
CA THR A 218 37.02 -34.56 -5.06
C THR A 218 37.88 -35.52 -4.22
N ARG A 219 37.67 -36.84 -4.33
CA ARG A 219 38.48 -37.84 -3.62
C ARG A 219 39.95 -37.80 -3.99
N LYS A 220 40.31 -37.34 -5.21
CA LYS A 220 41.72 -37.21 -5.63
C LYS A 220 42.48 -36.16 -4.79
N ILE A 221 41.79 -35.27 -4.13
CA ILE A 221 42.35 -34.21 -3.27
C ILE A 221 41.98 -34.43 -1.78
N GLY A 222 41.53 -35.65 -1.42
CA GLY A 222 41.17 -35.98 -0.04
C GLY A 222 39.85 -35.40 0.47
N VAL A 223 39.00 -34.90 -0.41
CA VAL A 223 37.69 -34.30 -0.07
C VAL A 223 36.60 -35.32 -0.40
N SER A 224 35.74 -35.63 0.61
CA SER A 224 34.64 -36.56 0.43
C SER A 224 33.43 -35.92 -0.26
N ASN A 225 33.18 -34.62 -0.01
CA ASN A 225 32.11 -33.87 -0.63
C ASN A 225 32.50 -32.40 -0.77
N LEU A 226 32.31 -31.84 -1.96
CA LEU A 226 32.48 -30.40 -2.25
C LEU A 226 31.25 -29.89 -2.97
N ARG A 227 30.51 -28.98 -2.31
CA ARG A 227 29.36 -28.28 -2.90
C ARG A 227 29.65 -26.79 -2.98
N VAL A 228 29.45 -26.21 -4.16
CA VAL A 228 29.52 -24.77 -4.38
C VAL A 228 28.07 -24.26 -4.57
N PHE A 229 27.74 -23.12 -4.02
CA PHE A 229 26.40 -22.57 -4.14
C PHE A 229 26.40 -21.05 -4.32
N PHE A 230 25.37 -20.59 -4.96
CA PHE A 230 24.96 -19.19 -5.04
C PHE A 230 23.59 -19.05 -4.41
N SER A 231 23.39 -17.97 -3.63
CA SER A 231 22.07 -17.63 -3.08
C SER A 231 21.74 -16.16 -3.30
N GLY A 232 20.46 -15.88 -3.45
CA GLY A 232 19.93 -14.54 -3.53
C GLY A 232 18.70 -14.40 -2.65
N GLU A 233 18.59 -13.25 -1.97
CA GLU A 233 17.46 -12.95 -1.09
C GLU A 233 16.70 -11.72 -1.59
N ASN A 234 15.37 -11.74 -1.42
CA ASN A 234 14.45 -10.66 -1.80
C ASN A 234 14.61 -10.22 -3.27
N LEU A 235 14.82 -11.16 -4.18
CA LEU A 235 15.25 -10.90 -5.57
C LEU A 235 14.23 -10.10 -6.35
N PHE A 236 12.94 -10.40 -6.19
CA PHE A 236 11.88 -9.61 -6.79
C PHE A 236 10.61 -9.63 -5.95
N THR A 237 9.79 -8.60 -6.12
CA THR A 237 8.49 -8.46 -5.46
C THR A 237 7.47 -8.00 -6.50
N LEU A 238 6.33 -8.70 -6.56
CA LEU A 238 5.14 -8.26 -7.28
C LEU A 238 4.16 -7.70 -6.26
N THR A 239 3.73 -6.47 -6.43
CA THR A 239 2.78 -5.78 -5.55
C THR A 239 2.02 -4.70 -6.32
N GLY A 240 0.85 -4.31 -5.82
CA GLY A 240 0.09 -3.17 -6.32
C GLY A 240 0.52 -1.82 -5.73
N LEU A 241 1.51 -1.80 -4.85
CA LEU A 241 2.00 -0.54 -4.26
C LEU A 241 2.81 0.26 -5.29
N PRO A 242 2.78 1.60 -5.18
CA PRO A 242 3.64 2.46 -5.97
C PRO A 242 5.13 2.18 -5.74
N GLY A 243 5.96 2.51 -6.73
CA GLY A 243 7.41 2.37 -6.62
C GLY A 243 7.97 3.11 -5.41
N GLY A 244 8.92 2.49 -4.71
CA GLY A 244 9.50 3.01 -3.48
C GLY A 244 8.86 2.52 -2.19
N PHE A 245 7.65 1.96 -2.25
CA PHE A 245 6.98 1.36 -1.08
C PHE A 245 7.17 -0.15 -1.05
N ASP A 246 7.61 -0.67 0.08
CA ASP A 246 7.78 -2.10 0.28
C ASP A 246 6.62 -2.68 1.10
N PRO A 247 5.89 -3.69 0.59
CA PRO A 247 4.70 -4.23 1.25
C PRO A 247 4.99 -4.91 2.60
N GLU A 248 6.22 -5.32 2.87
CA GLU A 248 6.57 -5.92 4.16
C GLU A 248 6.89 -4.87 5.23
N THR A 249 7.38 -3.69 4.83
CA THR A 249 7.81 -2.64 5.76
C THR A 249 6.86 -1.45 5.85
N ILE A 250 5.85 -1.38 4.99
CA ILE A 250 4.92 -0.26 4.83
C ILE A 250 4.22 0.17 6.13
N ASN A 251 3.96 -0.74 7.05
CA ASN A 251 3.28 -0.46 8.32
C ASN A 251 4.24 -0.42 9.51
N THR A 252 5.54 -0.42 9.25
CA THR A 252 6.58 -0.29 10.25
C THR A 252 7.27 1.07 10.11
N GLY A 253 7.67 1.70 11.18
CA GLY A 253 8.39 2.94 11.14
C GLY A 253 7.70 4.10 11.86
N TYR A 254 8.36 5.26 11.86
CA TYR A 254 7.91 6.44 12.58
C TYR A 254 6.58 6.95 12.02
N GLY A 255 5.56 7.04 12.88
CA GLY A 255 4.23 7.51 12.51
C GLY A 255 3.24 6.41 12.09
N ALA A 256 3.64 5.15 12.01
CA ALA A 256 2.72 4.04 11.83
C ALA A 256 1.90 3.84 13.11
N LYS A 257 0.64 4.29 13.09
CA LYS A 257 -0.32 4.03 14.15
C LYS A 257 -1.33 3.01 13.65
N ASP A 258 -1.48 1.91 14.37
CA ASP A 258 -2.54 0.90 14.19
C ASP A 258 -2.70 0.34 12.76
N GLY A 259 -1.62 0.42 11.95
CA GLY A 259 -1.65 -0.06 10.59
C GLY A 259 -2.49 0.78 9.61
N SER A 260 -3.16 1.82 10.08
CA SER A 260 -4.01 2.69 9.26
C SER A 260 -3.26 3.83 8.56
N ASN A 261 -2.05 4.14 9.03
CA ASN A 261 -1.22 5.23 8.50
C ASN A 261 0.18 4.71 8.23
N SER A 262 0.54 4.59 6.97
CA SER A 262 1.91 4.27 6.57
C SER A 262 2.62 5.56 6.18
N SER A 263 3.73 5.87 6.83
CA SER A 263 4.52 7.05 6.49
C SER A 263 5.35 6.87 5.22
N GLY A 264 5.52 5.64 4.73
CA GLY A 264 6.42 5.35 3.62
C GLY A 264 7.92 5.60 3.91
N LYS A 265 8.25 6.12 5.09
CA LYS A 265 9.62 6.47 5.49
C LYS A 265 10.43 5.29 5.99
N THR A 266 10.00 4.08 5.71
CA THR A 266 10.72 2.87 6.08
C THR A 266 11.56 2.40 4.90
N TYR A 267 12.84 2.11 5.17
CA TYR A 267 13.73 1.63 4.14
C TYR A 267 13.24 0.27 3.59
N PRO A 268 13.12 0.11 2.28
CA PRO A 268 12.70 -1.15 1.68
C PRO A 268 13.75 -2.25 1.95
N LEU A 269 13.31 -3.51 1.91
CA LEU A 269 14.21 -4.64 2.07
C LEU A 269 15.23 -4.69 0.94
N SER A 270 16.51 -4.84 1.31
CA SER A 270 17.60 -4.96 0.34
C SER A 270 17.61 -6.34 -0.33
N ARG A 271 18.10 -6.37 -1.57
CA ARG A 271 18.48 -7.61 -2.26
C ARG A 271 19.87 -8.01 -1.79
N THR A 272 20.04 -9.26 -1.43
CA THR A 272 21.35 -9.80 -1.01
C THR A 272 21.75 -10.93 -1.92
N PHE A 273 23.01 -10.95 -2.33
CA PHE A 273 23.60 -12.02 -3.11
C PHE A 273 24.78 -12.60 -2.35
N SER A 274 24.85 -13.91 -2.28
CA SER A 274 25.91 -14.62 -1.59
C SER A 274 26.42 -15.81 -2.41
N THR A 275 27.68 -16.12 -2.30
CA THR A 275 28.26 -17.34 -2.83
C THR A 275 29.09 -18.01 -1.74
N GLY A 276 29.14 -19.33 -1.78
CA GLY A 276 29.88 -20.10 -0.79
C GLY A 276 30.15 -21.51 -1.24
N PHE A 277 30.91 -22.20 -0.43
CA PHE A 277 31.21 -23.61 -0.63
C PHE A 277 31.11 -24.36 0.71
N SER A 278 30.74 -25.64 0.62
CA SER A 278 30.70 -26.58 1.73
C SER A 278 31.66 -27.73 1.42
N VAL A 279 32.59 -28.02 2.34
CA VAL A 279 33.62 -29.06 2.16
C VAL A 279 33.50 -30.05 3.29
N ASN A 280 33.47 -31.35 2.97
CA ASN A 280 33.57 -32.45 3.93
C ASN A 280 34.82 -33.27 3.55
N PHE A 281 35.64 -33.55 4.54
CA PHE A 281 36.87 -34.34 4.40
C PHE A 281 36.64 -35.80 4.75
#